data_67585f46910657595849c786019743fb
#
_entry.id   67585f46910657595849c786019743fb
#
_cell.length_a   1.000
_cell.length_b   1.000
_cell.length_c   1.000
_cell.angle_alpha   90.00
_cell.angle_beta   90.00
_cell.angle_gamma   90.00
#
_symmetry.space_group_name_H-M   'P 1'
#
loop_
_entity.id
_entity.type
_entity.pdbx_description
1 polymer ?
#
loop_
_entity_poly.entity_id
_entity_poly.type
_entity_poly.pdbx_seq_one_letter_code
_entity_poly.pdbx_strand_id
1 'polypeptide(L)'
;MFKRLKKAAAVICAAAMVLSMTACGSAGDKKVVLHFTHTQSPGSISDLTAQEFKKLVEERSDGRIEVSIYSNCGLSGGDLTKAIELVQAGNIDIHSCAPPNIAGIAVLSRKCRRNG
;
A
#
# COMPACT_ATOMS: atom_id res chain seq x y z
N MET A 1 11.15 41.21 -43.84
CA MET A 1 11.19 39.72 -43.79
C MET A 1 11.57 39.18 -42.42
N PHE A 2 12.59 39.64 -41.77
CA PHE A 2 13.04 39.15 -40.44
C PHE A 2 12.04 39.33 -39.29
N LYS A 3 11.19 40.35 -39.28
CA LYS A 3 10.18 40.55 -38.22
C LYS A 3 9.04 39.52 -38.24
N ARG A 4 8.70 38.99 -39.44
CA ARG A 4 7.67 37.96 -39.57
C ARG A 4 8.21 36.56 -39.19
N LEU A 5 9.49 36.32 -39.43
CA LEU A 5 10.17 35.07 -39.10
C LEU A 5 10.30 34.89 -37.58
N LYS A 6 10.61 36.00 -36.85
CA LYS A 6 10.67 36.01 -35.39
C LYS A 6 9.32 35.72 -34.69
N LYS A 7 8.21 36.21 -35.30
CA LYS A 7 6.86 35.95 -34.78
C LYS A 7 6.42 34.51 -35.03
N ALA A 8 6.79 33.90 -36.16
CA ALA A 8 6.52 32.51 -36.45
C ALA A 8 7.28 31.57 -35.55
N ALA A 9 8.56 31.86 -35.25
CA ALA A 9 9.37 31.08 -34.32
C ALA A 9 8.83 31.13 -32.88
N ALA A 10 8.33 32.29 -32.42
CA ALA A 10 7.74 32.44 -31.09
C ALA A 10 6.41 31.65 -30.94
N VAL A 11 5.60 31.56 -31.98
CA VAL A 11 4.34 30.79 -31.96
C VAL A 11 4.61 29.30 -31.95
N ILE A 12 5.63 28.82 -32.66
CA ILE A 12 6.03 27.39 -32.67
C ILE A 12 6.60 26.97 -31.33
N CYS A 13 7.40 27.81 -30.65
CA CYS A 13 7.88 27.52 -29.30
C CYS A 13 6.76 27.48 -28.27
N ALA A 14 5.76 28.36 -28.37
CA ALA A 14 4.60 28.36 -27.45
C ALA A 14 3.73 27.10 -27.64
N ALA A 15 3.54 26.62 -28.87
CA ALA A 15 2.82 25.41 -29.15
C ALA A 15 3.55 24.13 -28.65
N ALA A 16 4.89 24.12 -28.67
CA ALA A 16 5.68 23.00 -28.18
C ALA A 16 5.63 22.86 -26.65
N MET A 17 5.45 23.94 -25.88
CA MET A 17 5.35 23.92 -24.43
C MET A 17 4.00 23.39 -23.92
N VAL A 18 2.92 23.49 -24.71
CA VAL A 18 1.60 22.98 -24.32
C VAL A 18 1.50 21.46 -24.49
N LEU A 19 2.28 20.85 -25.40
CA LEU A 19 2.28 19.40 -25.59
C LEU A 19 3.12 18.63 -24.58
N SER A 20 3.96 19.29 -23.80
CA SER A 20 4.81 18.64 -22.80
C SER A 20 4.13 18.41 -21.43
N MET A 21 2.91 18.93 -21.22
CA MET A 21 2.18 18.71 -19.96
C MET A 21 1.32 17.43 -19.94
N THR A 22 1.23 16.68 -21.03
CA THR A 22 0.47 15.42 -21.10
C THR A 22 1.33 14.16 -20.87
N ALA A 23 2.62 14.32 -20.56
CA ALA A 23 3.53 13.19 -20.30
C ALA A 23 3.59 12.74 -18.84
N CYS A 24 2.68 13.22 -17.97
CA CYS A 24 2.56 12.75 -16.58
C CYS A 24 1.29 11.90 -16.44
N GLY A 25 1.32 10.64 -16.92
CA GLY A 25 0.16 9.81 -16.75
C GLY A 25 0.19 8.51 -17.54
N SER A 26 1.22 7.72 -17.36
CA SER A 26 1.11 6.29 -17.66
C SER A 26 2.18 5.53 -16.89
N ALA A 27 2.21 5.71 -15.55
CA ALA A 27 2.60 4.61 -14.70
C ALA A 27 1.48 3.59 -14.86
N GLY A 28 1.74 2.52 -15.64
CA GLY A 28 0.74 1.51 -15.94
C GLY A 28 0.01 1.11 -14.67
N ASP A 29 -1.29 0.92 -14.77
CA ASP A 29 -2.21 0.47 -13.73
C ASP A 29 -1.77 -0.88 -13.14
N LYS A 30 -0.65 -0.89 -12.41
CA LYS A 30 -0.27 -2.03 -11.59
C LYS A 30 -1.13 -1.98 -10.36
N LYS A 31 -2.18 -2.79 -10.37
CA LYS A 31 -3.01 -3.04 -9.20
C LYS A 31 -2.13 -3.55 -8.06
N VAL A 32 -2.15 -2.85 -6.94
CA VAL A 32 -1.43 -3.24 -5.73
C VAL A 32 -2.37 -4.07 -4.87
N VAL A 33 -1.93 -5.25 -4.44
CA VAL A 33 -2.70 -6.09 -3.52
C VAL A 33 -2.07 -6.00 -2.14
N LEU A 34 -2.84 -5.58 -1.14
CA LEU A 34 -2.43 -5.56 0.27
C LEU A 34 -3.00 -6.77 1.00
N HIS A 35 -2.15 -7.53 1.63
CA HIS A 35 -2.51 -8.67 2.46
C HIS A 35 -2.73 -8.21 3.91
N PHE A 36 -4.00 -8.20 4.33
CA PHE A 36 -4.41 -7.85 5.70
C PHE A 36 -4.79 -9.11 6.48
N THR A 37 -4.13 -9.37 7.59
CA THR A 37 -4.50 -10.50 8.46
C THR A 37 -4.83 -10.03 9.88
N HIS A 38 -5.71 -10.75 10.56
CA HIS A 38 -6.06 -10.51 11.96
C HIS A 38 -6.28 -11.82 12.72
N THR A 39 -6.21 -11.74 14.05
CA THR A 39 -6.27 -12.91 14.95
C THR A 39 -7.69 -13.39 15.25
N GLN A 40 -8.70 -12.62 14.89
CA GLN A 40 -10.09 -12.90 15.27
C GLN A 40 -10.83 -13.70 14.18
N SER A 41 -11.96 -14.31 14.58
CA SER A 41 -12.82 -15.04 13.67
C SER A 41 -13.56 -14.12 12.69
N PRO A 42 -14.02 -14.64 11.54
CA PRO A 42 -14.93 -13.93 10.65
C PRO A 42 -16.16 -13.40 11.38
N GLY A 43 -16.61 -12.19 11.06
CA GLY A 43 -17.75 -11.52 11.70
C GLY A 43 -17.44 -10.87 13.04
N SER A 44 -16.21 -10.94 13.55
CA SER A 44 -15.79 -10.19 14.73
C SER A 44 -15.65 -8.69 14.45
N ILE A 45 -15.54 -7.87 15.51
CA ILE A 45 -15.29 -6.43 15.38
C ILE A 45 -14.04 -6.16 14.55
N SER A 46 -12.98 -6.94 14.76
CA SER A 46 -11.73 -6.81 13.98
C SER A 46 -11.95 -7.13 12.49
N ASP A 47 -12.74 -8.14 12.19
CA ASP A 47 -13.08 -8.52 10.82
C ASP A 47 -13.94 -7.45 10.14
N LEU A 48 -14.96 -6.93 10.81
CA LEU A 48 -15.81 -5.83 10.31
C LEU A 48 -14.99 -4.56 10.07
N THR A 49 -14.06 -4.25 10.97
CA THR A 49 -13.15 -3.12 10.81
C THR A 49 -12.22 -3.31 9.58
N ALA A 50 -11.70 -4.52 9.39
CA ALA A 50 -10.88 -4.85 8.22
C ALA A 50 -11.67 -4.73 6.91
N GLN A 51 -12.94 -5.14 6.90
CA GLN A 51 -13.82 -5.02 5.74
C GLN A 51 -14.13 -3.56 5.41
N GLU A 52 -14.39 -2.71 6.42
CA GLU A 52 -14.59 -1.28 6.20
C GLU A 52 -13.30 -0.60 5.71
N PHE A 53 -12.15 -0.97 6.28
CA PHE A 53 -10.84 -0.52 5.78
C PHE A 53 -10.64 -0.90 4.31
N LYS A 54 -10.92 -2.15 3.93
CA LYS A 54 -10.86 -2.62 2.54
C LYS A 54 -11.71 -1.74 1.64
N LYS A 55 -12.97 -1.56 1.98
CA LYS A 55 -13.92 -0.76 1.21
C LYS A 55 -13.41 0.66 0.99
N LEU A 56 -12.97 1.35 2.06
CA LEU A 56 -12.49 2.72 1.98
C LEU A 56 -11.20 2.85 1.15
N VAL A 57 -10.29 1.89 1.25
CA VAL A 57 -9.04 1.89 0.47
C VAL A 57 -9.32 1.66 -1.01
N GLU A 58 -10.16 0.69 -1.34
CA GLU A 58 -10.51 0.37 -2.73
C GLU A 58 -11.27 1.53 -3.38
N GLU A 59 -12.23 2.14 -2.69
CA GLU A 59 -12.97 3.33 -3.16
C GLU A 59 -12.04 4.53 -3.37
N ARG A 60 -11.19 4.87 -2.39
CA ARG A 60 -10.33 6.06 -2.45
C ARG A 60 -9.16 5.91 -3.42
N SER A 61 -8.79 4.69 -3.75
CA SER A 61 -7.75 4.41 -4.73
C SER A 61 -8.28 4.23 -6.17
N ASP A 62 -9.59 4.40 -6.37
CA ASP A 62 -10.25 4.08 -7.66
C ASP A 62 -9.92 2.65 -8.14
N GLY A 63 -9.90 1.68 -7.21
CA GLY A 63 -9.61 0.28 -7.47
C GLY A 63 -8.13 -0.03 -7.77
N ARG A 64 -7.21 0.92 -7.63
CA ARG A 64 -5.77 0.70 -7.83
C ARG A 64 -5.14 -0.12 -6.71
N ILE A 65 -5.73 -0.09 -5.51
CA ILE A 65 -5.31 -0.90 -4.36
C ILE A 65 -6.45 -1.86 -4.03
N GLU A 66 -6.14 -3.15 -4.02
CA GLU A 66 -7.03 -4.20 -3.54
C GLU A 66 -6.57 -4.69 -2.16
N VAL A 67 -7.50 -4.95 -1.25
CA VAL A 67 -7.19 -5.49 0.08
C VAL A 67 -7.73 -6.90 0.20
N SER A 68 -6.85 -7.86 0.44
CA SER A 68 -7.20 -9.25 0.73
C SER A 68 -7.17 -9.50 2.23
N ILE A 69 -8.31 -9.89 2.82
CA ILE A 69 -8.45 -10.08 4.27
C ILE A 69 -8.36 -11.55 4.61
N TYR A 70 -7.58 -11.87 5.64
CA TYR A 70 -7.37 -13.23 6.16
C TYR A 70 -7.63 -13.27 7.66
N SER A 71 -8.74 -13.87 8.05
CA SER A 71 -9.15 -14.06 9.45
C SER A 71 -8.33 -15.17 10.12
N ASN A 72 -8.32 -15.22 11.45
CA ASN A 72 -7.66 -16.28 12.24
C ASN A 72 -6.19 -16.50 11.89
N CYS A 73 -5.43 -15.45 11.56
CA CYS A 73 -4.06 -15.58 11.07
C CYS A 73 -3.92 -16.57 9.89
N GLY A 74 -4.87 -16.56 8.96
CA GLY A 74 -5.00 -17.58 7.90
C GLY A 74 -3.75 -17.77 7.05
N LEU A 75 -3.00 -16.69 6.76
CA LEU A 75 -1.74 -16.77 5.99
C LEU A 75 -0.60 -17.45 6.74
N SER A 76 -0.65 -17.52 8.07
CA SER A 76 0.35 -18.16 8.91
C SER A 76 -0.10 -19.52 9.49
N GLY A 77 -1.25 -20.04 9.04
CA GLY A 77 -1.82 -21.28 9.55
C GLY A 77 -2.35 -21.18 11.00
N GLY A 78 -2.75 -19.98 11.42
CA GLY A 78 -3.25 -19.72 12.77
C GLY A 78 -2.16 -19.35 13.78
N ASP A 79 -0.90 -19.36 13.41
CA ASP A 79 0.23 -19.04 14.28
C ASP A 79 0.51 -17.53 14.27
N LEU A 80 0.41 -16.90 15.45
CA LEU A 80 0.63 -15.46 15.62
C LEU A 80 2.11 -15.08 15.43
N THR A 81 3.04 -15.88 15.96
CA THR A 81 4.48 -15.60 15.86
C THR A 81 4.90 -15.63 14.40
N LYS A 82 4.47 -16.64 13.67
CA LYS A 82 4.72 -16.77 12.23
C LYS A 82 4.05 -15.66 11.43
N ALA A 83 2.85 -15.18 11.83
CA ALA A 83 2.22 -14.03 11.19
C ALA A 83 3.11 -12.78 11.28
N ILE A 84 3.72 -12.53 12.43
CA ILE A 84 4.62 -11.38 12.63
C ILE A 84 5.92 -11.55 11.84
N GLU A 85 6.47 -12.75 11.76
CA GLU A 85 7.64 -13.04 10.91
C GLU A 85 7.33 -12.79 9.44
N LEU A 86 6.13 -13.15 8.96
CA LEU A 86 5.68 -12.88 7.59
C LEU A 86 5.49 -11.39 7.31
N VAL A 87 5.08 -10.59 8.30
CA VAL A 87 5.05 -9.12 8.19
C VAL A 87 6.47 -8.56 8.07
N GLN A 88 7.41 -9.05 8.89
CA GLN A 88 8.81 -8.63 8.84
C GLN A 88 9.48 -9.00 7.51
N ALA A 89 9.09 -10.13 6.93
CA ALA A 89 9.56 -10.59 5.61
C ALA A 89 8.87 -9.89 4.43
N GLY A 90 7.84 -9.07 4.67
CA GLY A 90 7.08 -8.37 3.63
C GLY A 90 6.06 -9.23 2.87
N ASN A 91 5.71 -10.40 3.39
CA ASN A 91 4.68 -11.29 2.82
C ASN A 91 3.26 -10.94 3.31
N ILE A 92 3.15 -10.22 4.41
CA ILE A 92 1.92 -9.64 4.94
C ILE A 92 2.17 -8.15 5.12
N ASP A 93 1.25 -7.33 4.61
CA ASP A 93 1.38 -5.87 4.67
C ASP A 93 0.83 -5.30 5.97
N ILE A 94 -0.28 -5.86 6.45
CA ILE A 94 -0.99 -5.38 7.65
C ILE A 94 -1.36 -6.57 8.54
N HIS A 95 -1.00 -6.49 9.81
CA HIS A 95 -1.42 -7.46 10.83
C HIS A 95 -2.09 -6.74 12.01
N SER A 96 -3.34 -7.10 12.30
CA SER A 96 -4.09 -6.58 13.46
C SER A 96 -4.19 -7.62 14.56
N CYS A 97 -3.61 -7.31 15.71
CA CYS A 97 -3.70 -8.13 16.90
C CYS A 97 -3.74 -7.30 18.18
N ALA A 98 -4.15 -7.90 19.29
CA ALA A 98 -4.17 -7.23 20.59
C ALA A 98 -2.75 -6.89 21.07
N PRO A 99 -2.53 -5.73 21.72
CA PRO A 99 -1.20 -5.30 22.18
C PRO A 99 -0.42 -6.33 23.01
N PRO A 100 -1.04 -7.09 23.92
CA PRO A 100 -0.32 -8.12 24.70
C PRO A 100 0.34 -9.19 23.84
N ASN A 101 -0.25 -9.49 22.68
CA ASN A 101 0.25 -10.52 21.78
C ASN A 101 1.58 -10.13 21.10
N ILE A 102 1.87 -8.84 21.00
CA ILE A 102 3.09 -8.31 20.38
C ILE A 102 4.18 -8.04 21.42
N ALA A 103 3.82 -7.85 22.69
CA ALA A 103 4.74 -7.42 23.74
C ALA A 103 5.96 -8.34 23.87
N GLY A 104 5.76 -9.66 23.85
CA GLY A 104 6.84 -10.64 23.89
C GLY A 104 7.81 -10.55 22.72
N ILE A 105 7.29 -10.35 21.53
CA ILE A 105 8.08 -10.27 20.28
C ILE A 105 8.82 -8.94 20.17
N ALA A 106 8.21 -7.84 20.61
CA ALA A 106 8.86 -6.53 20.65
C ALA A 106 10.08 -6.51 21.59
N VAL A 107 10.04 -7.27 22.70
CA VAL A 107 11.18 -7.43 23.62
C VAL A 107 12.33 -8.19 22.95
N LEU A 108 12.03 -9.25 22.20
CA LEU A 108 13.03 -10.02 21.47
C LEU A 108 13.71 -9.19 20.37
N SER A 109 12.93 -8.39 19.64
CA SER A 109 13.44 -7.50 18.59
C SER A 109 14.40 -6.44 19.14
N ARG A 110 14.13 -5.88 20.31
CA ARG A 110 15.03 -4.92 20.99
C ARG A 110 16.35 -5.58 21.42
N LYS A 111 16.30 -6.82 21.89
CA LYS A 111 17.49 -7.57 22.31
C LYS A 111 18.41 -7.88 21.12
N CYS A 112 17.84 -8.24 19.98
CA CYS A 112 18.61 -8.51 18.75
C CYS A 112 19.34 -7.25 18.23
N ARG A 113 18.69 -6.07 18.29
CA ARG A 113 19.29 -4.79 17.85
C ARG A 113 20.41 -4.29 18.78
N ARG A 114 20.45 -4.71 20.05
CA ARG A 114 21.47 -4.28 21.03
C ARG A 114 22.76 -5.07 20.92
N ASN A 115 22.74 -6.25 20.31
CA ASN A 115 23.88 -7.18 20.22
C ASN A 115 24.46 -7.29 18.80
N GLY A 116 24.03 -6.40 17.88
CA GLY A 116 24.53 -6.33 16.49
C GLY A 116 25.51 -5.16 16.27
#